data_b6969d4313369b72b4fe7f12707a6706
#
_entry.id   b6969d4313369b72b4fe7f12707a6706
#
_cell.length_a   1.000
_cell.length_b   1.000
_cell.length_c   1.000
_cell.angle_alpha   90.00
_cell.angle_beta   90.00
_cell.angle_gamma   90.00
#
_symmetry.space_group_name_H-M   'P 1'
#
loop_
_entity.id
_entity.type
_entity.pdbx_description
1 polymer ?
#
loop_
_entity_poly.entity_id
_entity_poly.type
_entity_poly.pdbx_seq_one_letter_code
_entity_poly.pdbx_strand_id
1 'polypeptide(L)'
;PGGMLSNLINQMKELGAADKYAELLKEMPKVRAELGYPPLVTPTSQIVGSMAVLNVTLGRYKMVPTQVKDLVRGKYGRTPAPIDPEIKQLIIGSEEPIDHRPADDIPPQLETITKDLANAGFHGLPIEDVLSYALFPDVALAYFQKHR
;
A
#
# COMPACT_ATOMS: atom_id res chain seq x y z
N PRO A 1 -10.57 13.93 4.33
CA PRO A 1 -9.79 14.60 3.29
C PRO A 1 -10.49 14.46 1.93
N GLY A 2 -10.54 15.55 1.11
CA GLY A 2 -11.32 15.58 -0.14
C GLY A 2 -10.88 14.52 -1.15
N GLY A 3 -9.58 14.31 -1.33
CA GLY A 3 -9.05 13.30 -2.25
C GLY A 3 -9.43 11.86 -1.86
N MET A 4 -9.42 11.54 -0.57
CA MET A 4 -9.88 10.24 -0.09
C MET A 4 -11.35 10.01 -0.42
N LEU A 5 -12.21 11.00 -0.17
CA LEU A 5 -13.65 10.89 -0.43
C LEU A 5 -13.94 10.64 -1.91
N SER A 6 -13.30 11.40 -2.80
CA SER A 6 -13.46 11.22 -4.25
C SER A 6 -13.04 9.82 -4.71
N ASN A 7 -11.92 9.30 -4.19
CA ASN A 7 -11.45 7.96 -4.50
C ASN A 7 -12.43 6.88 -4.02
N LEU A 8 -12.98 7.02 -2.81
CA LEU A 8 -13.96 6.08 -2.28
C LEU A 8 -15.27 6.06 -3.10
N ILE A 9 -15.76 7.25 -3.48
CA ILE A 9 -16.95 7.35 -4.34
C ILE A 9 -16.71 6.68 -5.70
N ASN A 10 -15.55 6.89 -6.31
CA ASN A 10 -15.21 6.26 -7.58
C ASN A 10 -15.11 4.73 -7.45
N GLN A 11 -14.42 4.22 -6.42
CA GLN A 11 -14.36 2.78 -6.16
C GLN A 11 -15.75 2.17 -5.96
N MET A 12 -16.63 2.84 -5.20
CA MET A 12 -18.00 2.36 -5.00
C MET A 12 -18.78 2.31 -6.32
N LYS A 13 -18.60 3.30 -7.19
CA LYS A 13 -19.26 3.32 -8.53
C LYS A 13 -18.73 2.18 -9.41
N GLU A 14 -17.41 1.96 -9.45
CA GLU A 14 -16.78 0.88 -10.23
C GLU A 14 -17.26 -0.49 -9.78
N LEU A 15 -17.53 -0.67 -8.48
CA LEU A 15 -18.08 -1.90 -7.91
C LEU A 15 -19.60 -1.99 -7.97
N GLY A 16 -20.29 -1.03 -8.59
CA GLY A 16 -21.75 -1.01 -8.69
C GLY A 16 -22.46 -0.87 -7.34
N ALA A 17 -21.80 -0.29 -6.33
CA ALA A 17 -22.29 -0.22 -4.95
C ALA A 17 -22.48 1.23 -4.46
N ALA A 18 -22.75 2.17 -5.36
CA ALA A 18 -22.92 3.59 -5.01
C ALA A 18 -24.07 3.84 -4.01
N ASP A 19 -25.08 2.97 -3.99
CA ASP A 19 -26.20 2.98 -3.05
C ASP A 19 -25.79 2.66 -1.60
N LYS A 20 -24.67 1.97 -1.41
CA LYS A 20 -24.14 1.58 -0.08
C LYS A 20 -23.24 2.64 0.58
N TYR A 21 -23.23 3.86 0.07
CA TYR A 21 -22.36 4.90 0.60
C TYR A 21 -22.59 5.21 2.08
N ALA A 22 -23.86 5.20 2.53
CA ALA A 22 -24.17 5.41 3.95
C ALA A 22 -23.62 4.29 4.85
N GLU A 23 -23.56 3.07 4.37
CA GLU A 23 -22.94 1.92 5.07
C GLU A 23 -21.43 2.09 5.14
N LEU A 24 -20.80 2.53 4.05
CA LEU A 24 -19.37 2.83 4.02
C LEU A 24 -18.97 3.85 5.07
N LEU A 25 -19.73 4.94 5.23
CA LEU A 25 -19.45 5.95 6.25
C LEU A 25 -19.51 5.40 7.68
N LYS A 26 -20.34 4.38 7.94
CA LYS A 26 -20.42 3.70 9.23
C LYS A 26 -19.32 2.64 9.40
N GLU A 27 -18.86 2.03 8.32
CA GLU A 27 -17.83 0.99 8.34
C GLU A 27 -16.42 1.58 8.50
N MET A 28 -16.15 2.75 7.92
CA MET A 28 -14.86 3.42 7.98
C MET A 28 -14.29 3.59 9.40
N PRO A 29 -15.04 4.13 10.38
CA PRO A 29 -14.55 4.25 11.76
C PRO A 29 -14.25 2.90 12.41
N LYS A 30 -15.03 1.87 12.11
CA LYS A 30 -14.83 0.51 12.63
C LYS A 30 -13.52 -0.08 12.10
N VAL A 31 -13.34 -0.10 10.79
CA VAL A 31 -12.10 -0.59 10.17
C VAL A 31 -10.88 0.17 10.70
N ARG A 32 -11.00 1.50 10.85
CA ARG A 32 -9.91 2.30 11.42
C ARG A 32 -9.57 1.87 12.84
N ALA A 33 -10.58 1.65 13.69
CA ALA A 33 -10.37 1.21 15.07
C ALA A 33 -9.72 -0.19 15.11
N GLU A 34 -10.24 -1.12 14.33
CA GLU A 34 -9.77 -2.50 14.23
C GLU A 34 -8.31 -2.59 13.74
N LEU A 35 -7.89 -1.68 12.86
CA LEU A 35 -6.52 -1.57 12.36
C LEU A 35 -5.58 -0.73 13.26
N GLY A 36 -5.98 -0.42 14.50
CA GLY A 36 -5.11 0.30 15.44
C GLY A 36 -5.06 1.81 15.23
N TYR A 37 -6.12 2.40 14.71
CA TYR A 37 -6.28 3.86 14.51
C TYR A 37 -5.20 4.50 13.63
N PRO A 38 -4.82 3.93 12.49
CA PRO A 38 -3.83 4.57 11.62
C PRO A 38 -4.28 6.00 11.26
N PRO A 39 -3.34 6.96 11.12
CA PRO A 39 -3.67 8.30 10.67
C PRO A 39 -4.24 8.25 9.26
N LEU A 40 -5.30 9.04 8.98
CA LEU A 40 -5.94 9.06 7.67
C LEU A 40 -5.21 10.03 6.71
N VAL A 41 -3.95 9.73 6.46
CA VAL A 41 -3.08 10.38 5.47
C VAL A 41 -2.61 9.33 4.46
N THR A 42 -2.03 9.76 3.34
CA THR A 42 -1.45 8.83 2.35
C THR A 42 -0.24 8.09 2.96
N PRO A 43 -0.14 6.77 2.83
CA PRO A 43 -1.04 5.85 2.11
C PRO A 43 -2.16 5.23 2.98
N THR A 44 -2.12 5.39 4.30
CA THR A 44 -2.98 4.69 5.26
C THR A 44 -4.46 5.02 5.12
N SER A 45 -4.79 6.24 4.69
CA SER A 45 -6.17 6.61 4.36
C SER A 45 -6.77 5.75 3.24
N GLN A 46 -5.96 5.42 2.22
CA GLN A 46 -6.37 4.55 1.12
C GLN A 46 -6.49 3.10 1.58
N ILE A 47 -5.58 2.63 2.45
CA ILE A 47 -5.62 1.27 3.03
C ILE A 47 -6.92 1.06 3.81
N VAL A 48 -7.23 1.96 4.74
CA VAL A 48 -8.46 1.90 5.54
C VAL A 48 -9.69 2.03 4.65
N GLY A 49 -9.68 2.97 3.70
CA GLY A 49 -10.79 3.22 2.79
C GLY A 49 -11.11 2.02 1.90
N SER A 50 -10.10 1.46 1.24
CA SER A 50 -10.29 0.29 0.37
C SER A 50 -10.78 -0.92 1.15
N MET A 51 -10.27 -1.15 2.39
CA MET A 51 -10.77 -2.24 3.23
C MET A 51 -12.24 -2.03 3.60
N ALA A 52 -12.65 -0.80 3.97
CA ALA A 52 -14.02 -0.49 4.29
C ALA A 52 -14.96 -0.66 3.08
N VAL A 53 -14.53 -0.26 1.87
CA VAL A 53 -15.28 -0.51 0.63
C VAL A 53 -15.48 -2.01 0.39
N LEU A 54 -14.42 -2.81 0.52
CA LEU A 54 -14.51 -4.26 0.33
C LEU A 54 -15.40 -4.92 1.39
N ASN A 55 -15.35 -4.47 2.64
CA ASN A 55 -16.21 -4.97 3.71
C ASN A 55 -17.70 -4.76 3.38
N VAL A 56 -18.06 -3.58 2.88
CA VAL A 56 -19.44 -3.22 2.53
C VAL A 56 -19.90 -3.94 1.26
N THR A 57 -19.03 -4.15 0.29
CA THR A 57 -19.39 -4.73 -1.01
C THR A 57 -19.37 -6.24 -1.03
N LEU A 58 -18.34 -6.85 -0.44
CA LEU A 58 -18.11 -8.30 -0.50
C LEU A 58 -18.37 -9.01 0.83
N GLY A 59 -18.48 -8.26 1.91
CA GLY A 59 -18.59 -8.76 3.28
C GLY A 59 -17.30 -8.62 4.07
N ARG A 60 -17.45 -8.43 5.40
CA ARG A 60 -16.35 -8.06 6.28
C ARG A 60 -15.19 -9.03 6.21
N TYR A 61 -14.01 -8.51 5.84
CA TYR A 61 -12.73 -9.21 5.72
C TYR A 61 -12.74 -10.47 4.85
N LYS A 62 -13.72 -10.64 3.96
CA LYS A 62 -13.74 -11.76 2.99
C LYS A 62 -12.64 -11.63 1.95
N MET A 63 -12.29 -10.40 1.59
CA MET A 63 -11.17 -10.08 0.72
C MET A 63 -10.30 -9.04 1.41
N VAL A 64 -9.03 -9.35 1.63
CA VAL A 64 -8.08 -8.49 2.30
C VAL A 64 -6.95 -8.12 1.35
N PRO A 65 -6.83 -6.85 0.93
CA PRO A 65 -5.73 -6.38 0.07
C PRO A 65 -4.37 -6.58 0.70
N THR A 66 -3.34 -6.76 -0.12
CA THR A 66 -1.95 -6.92 0.35
C THR A 66 -1.51 -5.76 1.23
N GLN A 67 -1.90 -4.53 0.91
CA GLN A 67 -1.56 -3.34 1.69
C GLN A 67 -2.14 -3.39 3.13
N VAL A 68 -3.33 -3.95 3.31
CA VAL A 68 -3.92 -4.16 4.64
C VAL A 68 -3.13 -5.23 5.41
N LYS A 69 -2.75 -6.33 4.74
CA LYS A 69 -1.88 -7.36 5.33
C LYS A 69 -0.53 -6.78 5.75
N ASP A 70 0.07 -5.96 4.91
CA ASP A 70 1.35 -5.31 5.18
C ASP A 70 1.26 -4.27 6.30
N LEU A 71 0.12 -3.58 6.46
CA LEU A 71 -0.14 -2.73 7.62
C LEU A 71 -0.14 -3.56 8.91
N VAL A 72 -0.87 -4.68 8.92
CA VAL A 72 -0.96 -5.57 10.09
C VAL A 72 0.38 -6.23 10.40
N ARG A 73 1.21 -6.51 9.38
CA ARG A 73 2.59 -7.01 9.53
C ARG A 73 3.57 -5.96 10.06
N GLY A 74 3.16 -4.71 10.23
CA GLY A 74 4.02 -3.64 10.72
C GLY A 74 4.90 -2.96 9.65
N LYS A 75 4.73 -3.29 8.35
CA LYS A 75 5.53 -2.70 7.26
C LYS A 75 5.29 -1.20 7.03
N TYR A 76 4.24 -0.65 7.59
CA TYR A 76 3.97 0.80 7.61
C TYR A 76 4.34 1.45 8.96
N GLY A 77 5.05 0.71 9.82
CA GLY A 77 5.42 1.14 11.15
C GLY A 77 4.36 0.83 12.21
N ARG A 78 4.60 1.31 13.44
CA ARG A 78 3.72 1.06 14.58
C ARG A 78 2.43 1.87 14.47
N THR A 79 1.29 1.21 14.70
CA THR A 79 -0.01 1.87 14.79
C THR A 79 -0.18 2.60 16.13
N PRO A 80 -0.99 3.69 16.18
CA PRO A 80 -1.24 4.46 17.41
C PRO A 80 -1.84 3.66 18.56
N ALA A 81 -2.65 2.64 18.26
CA ALA A 81 -3.19 1.70 19.23
C ALA A 81 -2.95 0.26 18.75
N PRO A 82 -3.08 -0.75 19.63
CA PRO A 82 -3.03 -2.14 19.20
C PRO A 82 -4.06 -2.46 18.12
N ILE A 83 -3.67 -3.26 17.15
CA ILE A 83 -4.60 -3.84 16.19
C ILE A 83 -5.48 -4.85 16.92
N ASP A 84 -6.76 -4.91 16.57
CA ASP A 84 -7.70 -5.86 17.14
C ASP A 84 -7.16 -7.29 16.99
N PRO A 85 -7.05 -8.08 18.07
CA PRO A 85 -6.46 -9.42 18.03
C PRO A 85 -7.19 -10.41 17.12
N GLU A 86 -8.52 -10.33 17.04
CA GLU A 86 -9.32 -11.20 16.17
C GLU A 86 -9.07 -10.84 14.70
N ILE A 87 -9.00 -9.55 14.40
CA ILE A 87 -8.69 -9.05 13.05
C ILE A 87 -7.24 -9.36 12.67
N LYS A 88 -6.26 -9.20 13.59
CA LYS A 88 -4.88 -9.63 13.37
C LYS A 88 -4.83 -11.10 12.99
N GLN A 89 -5.46 -11.96 13.80
CA GLN A 89 -5.50 -13.40 13.57
C GLN A 89 -6.16 -13.76 12.23
N LEU A 90 -7.24 -13.06 11.87
CA LEU A 90 -7.94 -13.27 10.62
C LEU A 90 -7.08 -12.91 9.39
N ILE A 91 -6.28 -11.83 9.48
CA ILE A 91 -5.53 -11.27 8.35
C ILE A 91 -4.19 -11.95 8.13
N ILE A 92 -3.43 -12.20 9.18
CA ILE A 92 -2.05 -12.75 9.11
C ILE A 92 -1.88 -14.07 9.86
N GLY A 93 -2.93 -14.59 10.52
CA GLY A 93 -2.88 -15.84 11.27
C GLY A 93 -1.89 -15.77 12.42
N SER A 94 -1.04 -16.79 12.53
CA SER A 94 0.00 -16.89 13.57
C SER A 94 1.29 -16.13 13.22
N GLU A 95 1.32 -15.39 12.12
CA GLU A 95 2.48 -14.61 11.71
C GLU A 95 2.71 -13.45 12.71
N GLU A 96 3.95 -13.27 13.18
CA GLU A 96 4.30 -12.17 14.06
C GLU A 96 4.67 -10.92 13.24
N PRO A 97 4.09 -9.76 13.56
CA PRO A 97 4.49 -8.50 12.95
C PRO A 97 5.95 -8.17 13.25
N ILE A 98 6.59 -7.47 12.33
CA ILE A 98 7.93 -6.92 12.58
C ILE A 98 7.84 -5.85 13.67
N ASP A 99 8.87 -5.80 14.52
CA ASP A 99 8.98 -4.87 15.67
C ASP A 99 10.07 -3.82 15.49
N HIS A 100 10.79 -3.89 14.38
CA HIS A 100 11.86 -2.98 13.99
C HIS A 100 11.43 -2.06 12.83
N ARG A 101 12.31 -1.14 12.46
CA ARG A 101 12.06 -0.22 11.35
C ARG A 101 12.08 -0.97 10.01
N PRO A 102 10.98 -0.93 9.21
CA PRO A 102 10.92 -1.69 7.94
C PRO A 102 12.04 -1.35 6.95
N ALA A 103 12.55 -0.11 6.99
CA ALA A 103 13.64 0.31 6.10
C ALA A 103 14.98 -0.40 6.40
N ASP A 104 15.15 -0.96 7.60
CA ASP A 104 16.38 -1.67 7.97
C ASP A 104 16.48 -3.04 7.28
N ASP A 105 15.35 -3.56 6.76
CA ASP A 105 15.30 -4.78 5.95
C ASP A 105 15.66 -4.54 4.47
N ILE A 106 15.79 -3.29 4.05
CA ILE A 106 16.09 -2.95 2.66
C ILE A 106 17.61 -2.87 2.46
N PRO A 107 18.21 -3.85 1.75
CA PRO A 107 19.64 -3.81 1.48
C PRO A 107 19.99 -2.65 0.53
N PRO A 108 21.25 -2.16 0.52
CA PRO A 108 21.73 -1.23 -0.50
C PRO A 108 21.53 -1.82 -1.90
N GLN A 109 20.87 -1.06 -2.79
CA GLN A 109 20.45 -1.59 -4.10
C GLN A 109 21.20 -0.99 -5.29
N LEU A 110 21.99 0.06 -5.12
CA LEU A 110 22.62 0.77 -6.25
C LEU A 110 23.48 -0.13 -7.12
N GLU A 111 24.25 -1.04 -6.55
CA GLU A 111 25.07 -1.98 -7.32
C GLU A 111 24.22 -2.95 -8.15
N THR A 112 23.15 -3.48 -7.58
CA THR A 112 22.21 -4.37 -8.27
C THR A 112 21.53 -3.62 -9.42
N ILE A 113 21.03 -2.42 -9.16
CA ILE A 113 20.38 -1.53 -10.14
C ILE A 113 21.32 -1.21 -11.29
N THR A 114 22.59 -0.90 -11.01
CA THR A 114 23.60 -0.63 -12.03
C THR A 114 23.87 -1.87 -12.90
N LYS A 115 23.89 -3.06 -12.30
CA LYS A 115 24.01 -4.33 -13.04
C LYS A 115 22.79 -4.60 -13.91
N ASP A 116 21.60 -4.36 -13.40
CA ASP A 116 20.35 -4.54 -14.15
C ASP A 116 20.28 -3.63 -15.37
N LEU A 117 20.69 -2.37 -15.22
CA LEU A 117 20.81 -1.42 -16.33
C LEU A 117 21.83 -1.89 -17.36
N ALA A 118 22.99 -2.38 -16.92
CA ALA A 118 24.00 -2.94 -17.81
C ALA A 118 23.50 -4.17 -18.58
N ASN A 119 22.76 -5.07 -17.91
CA ASN A 119 22.11 -6.23 -18.55
C ASN A 119 21.02 -5.81 -19.55
N ALA A 120 20.36 -4.67 -19.33
CA ALA A 120 19.42 -4.08 -20.27
C ALA A 120 20.10 -3.32 -21.44
N GLY A 121 21.43 -3.30 -21.50
CA GLY A 121 22.22 -2.66 -22.56
C GLY A 121 22.64 -1.21 -22.26
N PHE A 122 22.38 -0.70 -21.07
CA PHE A 122 22.72 0.67 -20.68
C PHE A 122 23.94 0.68 -19.76
N HIS A 123 25.09 1.10 -20.29
CA HIS A 123 26.37 1.12 -19.59
C HIS A 123 26.85 2.55 -19.32
N GLY A 124 27.52 2.76 -18.19
CA GLY A 124 28.17 4.03 -17.90
C GLY A 124 27.22 5.22 -17.74
N LEU A 125 25.97 4.95 -17.35
CA LEU A 125 24.97 5.99 -17.10
C LEU A 125 25.37 6.90 -15.92
N PRO A 126 25.07 8.19 -15.98
CA PRO A 126 25.23 9.08 -14.86
C PRO A 126 24.33 8.66 -13.68
N ILE A 127 24.70 9.07 -12.46
CA ILE A 127 24.00 8.65 -11.25
C ILE A 127 22.52 9.06 -11.26
N GLU A 128 22.17 10.17 -11.89
CA GLU A 128 20.79 10.65 -12.02
C GLU A 128 19.92 9.68 -12.82
N ASP A 129 20.47 9.06 -13.87
CA ASP A 129 19.78 8.05 -14.66
C ASP A 129 19.61 6.75 -13.86
N VAL A 130 20.64 6.33 -13.11
CA VAL A 130 20.58 5.17 -12.22
C VAL A 130 19.50 5.37 -11.15
N LEU A 131 19.43 6.55 -10.52
CA LEU A 131 18.41 6.90 -9.53
C LEU A 131 17.02 6.99 -10.17
N SER A 132 16.92 7.51 -11.39
CA SER A 132 15.64 7.55 -12.11
C SER A 132 15.10 6.14 -12.36
N TYR A 133 15.96 5.21 -12.76
CA TYR A 133 15.59 3.81 -12.91
C TYR A 133 15.24 3.16 -11.56
N ALA A 134 15.99 3.45 -10.51
CA ALA A 134 15.69 2.94 -9.15
C ALA A 134 14.29 3.32 -8.66
N LEU A 135 13.83 4.53 -8.98
CA LEU A 135 12.55 5.06 -8.54
C LEU A 135 11.39 4.69 -9.49
N PHE A 136 11.64 4.65 -10.80
CA PHE A 136 10.63 4.47 -11.84
C PHE A 136 11.16 3.59 -12.98
N PRO A 137 11.38 2.29 -12.76
CA PRO A 137 12.10 1.43 -13.69
C PRO A 137 11.50 1.41 -15.10
N ASP A 138 10.19 1.18 -15.22
CA ASP A 138 9.53 1.07 -16.53
C ASP A 138 9.57 2.38 -17.32
N VAL A 139 9.35 3.50 -16.64
CA VAL A 139 9.37 4.84 -17.25
C VAL A 139 10.78 5.22 -17.68
N ALA A 140 11.78 4.94 -16.83
CA ALA A 140 13.18 5.22 -17.13
C ALA A 140 13.68 4.40 -18.32
N LEU A 141 13.40 3.09 -18.37
CA LEU A 141 13.76 2.24 -19.51
C LEU A 141 13.13 2.73 -20.81
N ALA A 142 11.84 3.05 -20.80
CA ALA A 142 11.16 3.58 -21.99
C ALA A 142 11.77 4.91 -22.47
N TYR A 143 12.22 5.74 -21.55
CA TYR A 143 12.92 6.98 -21.86
C TYR A 143 14.31 6.70 -22.44
N PHE A 144 15.10 5.82 -21.80
CA PHE A 144 16.46 5.49 -22.23
C PHE A 144 16.49 4.87 -23.64
N GLN A 145 15.55 3.99 -23.94
CA GLN A 145 15.41 3.39 -25.28
C GLN A 145 15.21 4.42 -26.41
N LYS A 146 14.69 5.60 -26.09
CA LYS A 146 14.44 6.67 -27.06
C LYS A 146 15.55 7.73 -27.12
N HIS A 147 16.30 7.89 -26.04
CA HIS A 147 17.16 9.08 -25.85
C HIS A 147 18.62 8.76 -25.46
N ARG A 148 18.93 7.49 -25.21
CA ARG A 148 20.28 6.99 -24.91
C ARG A 148 20.67 5.90 -25.87
#